data_858b0c879dc7df75ba554b8d22a70b0d
#
_entry.id   858b0c879dc7df75ba554b8d22a70b0d
#
_cell.length_a   1.000
_cell.length_b   1.000
_cell.length_c   1.000
_cell.angle_alpha   90.00
_cell.angle_beta   90.00
_cell.angle_gamma   90.00
#
_symmetry.space_group_name_H-M   'P 1'
#
loop_
_entity.id
_entity.type
_entity.pdbx_description
1 polymer ?
#
loop_
_entity_poly.entity_id
_entity_poly.type
_entity_poly.pdbx_seq_one_letter_code
_entity_poly.pdbx_strand_id
1 'polypeptide(L)'
;MKRYSDKYFDLAIVDPPYGIGISKNPVRQMHKKKDWDNEIPSKQYFDELFRVSKNQIIWGGNYFDLPPSQGFYIWDKKQPENFSLAMCEYAWSSIQKPAKIWSLSVMKEQNKIHPTQKPIELYEWLIMRNAEKGYKILDTHLGSGSIAIAIDIINKREKLNLQFIGCELDTDYYNKAIERIKSKTITQYLF
;
A
#
# COMPACT_ATOMS: atom_id res chain seq x y z
N MET A 1 -13.40 9.99 3.44
CA MET A 1 -12.50 11.15 3.21
C MET A 1 -13.18 12.50 3.48
N LYS A 2 -14.50 12.60 3.53
CA LYS A 2 -15.29 13.86 3.67
C LYS A 2 -14.89 14.77 4.84
N ARG A 3 -14.33 14.24 5.95
CA ARG A 3 -13.89 15.02 7.13
C ARG A 3 -12.59 15.81 6.94
N TYR A 4 -11.87 15.60 5.82
CA TYR A 4 -10.62 16.29 5.55
C TYR A 4 -10.82 17.38 4.50
N SER A 5 -10.14 18.51 4.69
CA SER A 5 -10.09 19.60 3.70
C SER A 5 -9.35 19.17 2.44
N ASP A 6 -9.49 19.95 1.39
CA ASP A 6 -8.73 19.75 0.15
C ASP A 6 -7.22 19.80 0.43
N LYS A 7 -6.50 18.87 -0.19
CA LYS A 7 -5.03 18.77 -0.10
C LYS A 7 -4.47 18.67 1.33
N TYR A 8 -5.26 18.14 2.27
CA TYR A 8 -4.86 17.93 3.66
C TYR A 8 -3.65 17.00 3.79
N PHE A 9 -3.61 15.94 2.97
CA PHE A 9 -2.50 14.99 2.91
C PHE A 9 -1.49 15.41 1.85
N ASP A 10 -0.20 15.27 2.17
CA ASP A 10 0.87 15.57 1.22
C ASP A 10 1.04 14.41 0.21
N LEU A 11 0.83 13.18 0.68
CA LEU A 11 0.96 11.98 -0.13
C LEU A 11 -0.10 10.94 0.28
N ALA A 12 -0.78 10.37 -0.69
CA ALA A 12 -1.56 9.15 -0.51
C ALA A 12 -0.83 7.97 -1.16
N ILE A 13 -0.65 6.87 -0.44
CA ILE A 13 -0.15 5.59 -0.98
C ILE A 13 -1.21 4.56 -0.66
N VAL A 14 -1.92 4.09 -1.69
CA VAL A 14 -3.11 3.25 -1.52
C VAL A 14 -3.05 1.98 -2.37
N ASP A 15 -3.64 0.89 -1.85
CA ASP A 15 -3.75 -0.40 -2.53
C ASP A 15 -5.21 -0.86 -2.53
N PRO A 16 -6.08 -0.20 -3.31
CA PRO A 16 -7.50 -0.53 -3.34
C PRO A 16 -7.76 -1.87 -4.04
N PRO A 17 -8.93 -2.52 -3.82
CA PRO A 17 -9.28 -3.77 -4.50
C PRO A 17 -9.32 -3.60 -6.02
N TYR A 18 -8.85 -4.65 -6.73
CA TYR A 18 -8.72 -4.62 -8.19
C TYR A 18 -9.94 -5.22 -8.92
N GLY A 19 -10.90 -5.78 -8.18
CA GLY A 19 -12.08 -6.42 -8.76
C GLY A 19 -11.80 -7.75 -9.48
N ILE A 20 -10.65 -8.39 -9.18
CA ILE A 20 -10.21 -9.63 -9.84
C ILE A 20 -10.50 -10.90 -9.03
N GLY A 21 -11.21 -10.76 -7.90
CA GLY A 21 -11.60 -11.89 -7.06
C GLY A 21 -10.43 -12.60 -6.37
N ILE A 22 -9.32 -11.92 -6.13
CA ILE A 22 -8.11 -12.50 -5.54
C ILE A 22 -8.37 -13.09 -4.14
N SER A 23 -9.34 -12.54 -3.41
CA SER A 23 -9.77 -13.01 -2.10
C SER A 23 -10.39 -14.41 -2.12
N LYS A 24 -10.85 -14.88 -3.29
CA LYS A 24 -11.46 -16.20 -3.51
C LYS A 24 -10.50 -17.19 -4.17
N ASN A 25 -9.28 -16.77 -4.52
CA ASN A 25 -8.33 -17.63 -5.25
C ASN A 25 -7.93 -18.85 -4.41
N PRO A 26 -8.14 -20.08 -4.91
CA PRO A 26 -7.84 -21.32 -4.17
C PRO A 26 -6.36 -21.50 -3.84
N VAL A 27 -5.44 -20.91 -4.59
CA VAL A 27 -4.00 -20.93 -4.29
C VAL A 27 -3.67 -20.13 -3.02
N ARG A 28 -4.58 -19.26 -2.55
CA ARG A 28 -4.43 -18.45 -1.33
C ARG A 28 -5.30 -18.92 -0.17
N GLN A 29 -5.53 -20.23 -0.06
CA GLN A 29 -6.44 -20.86 0.90
C GLN A 29 -6.08 -20.67 2.39
N MET A 30 -4.90 -20.15 2.71
CA MET A 30 -4.51 -19.83 4.09
C MET A 30 -5.32 -18.69 4.72
N HIS A 31 -6.13 -17.97 3.94
CA HIS A 31 -6.97 -16.87 4.40
C HIS A 31 -8.45 -17.20 4.21
N LYS A 32 -9.31 -16.75 5.14
CA LYS A 32 -10.78 -16.86 4.97
C LYS A 32 -11.20 -16.19 3.67
N LYS A 33 -12.06 -16.85 2.89
CA LYS A 33 -12.67 -16.26 1.70
C LYS A 33 -13.48 -15.03 2.12
N LYS A 34 -13.29 -13.91 1.44
CA LYS A 34 -13.98 -12.65 1.66
C LYS A 34 -14.40 -12.04 0.33
N ASP A 35 -15.30 -11.07 0.36
CA ASP A 35 -15.88 -10.45 -0.84
C ASP A 35 -15.34 -9.05 -1.14
N TRP A 36 -14.30 -8.60 -0.43
CA TRP A 36 -13.76 -7.25 -0.55
C TRP A 36 -13.13 -6.94 -1.94
N ASP A 37 -12.75 -7.95 -2.73
CA ASP A 37 -12.15 -7.78 -4.05
C ASP A 37 -13.11 -8.18 -5.19
N ASN A 38 -14.42 -8.04 -4.98
CA ASN A 38 -15.41 -8.31 -6.02
C ASN A 38 -15.60 -7.15 -6.98
N GLU A 39 -15.34 -5.92 -6.55
CA GLU A 39 -15.55 -4.70 -7.31
C GLU A 39 -14.37 -3.73 -7.15
N ILE A 40 -14.12 -2.94 -8.19
CA ILE A 40 -13.18 -1.81 -8.11
C ILE A 40 -13.83 -0.62 -7.38
N PRO A 41 -13.05 0.27 -6.77
CA PRO A 41 -13.58 1.49 -6.19
C PRO A 41 -14.29 2.36 -7.22
N SER A 42 -15.34 3.04 -6.78
CA SER A 42 -16.11 3.94 -7.63
C SER A 42 -15.26 5.15 -8.07
N LYS A 43 -15.68 5.82 -9.16
CA LYS A 43 -15.09 7.08 -9.58
C LYS A 43 -15.07 8.11 -8.43
N GLN A 44 -16.13 8.17 -7.62
CA GLN A 44 -16.22 9.09 -6.48
C GLN A 44 -15.11 8.86 -5.45
N TYR A 45 -14.66 7.62 -5.27
CA TYR A 45 -13.52 7.32 -4.38
C TYR A 45 -12.24 7.99 -4.89
N PHE A 46 -11.95 7.88 -6.19
CA PHE A 46 -10.75 8.50 -6.78
C PHE A 46 -10.86 10.03 -6.76
N ASP A 47 -12.03 10.60 -7.08
CA ASP A 47 -12.27 12.05 -7.01
C ASP A 47 -11.98 12.58 -5.58
N GLU A 48 -12.45 11.87 -4.55
CA GLU A 48 -12.17 12.21 -3.15
C GLU A 48 -10.70 12.00 -2.76
N LEU A 49 -10.06 10.94 -3.25
CA LEU A 49 -8.63 10.70 -3.01
C LEU A 49 -7.78 11.85 -3.59
N PHE A 50 -8.08 12.26 -4.83
CA PHE A 50 -7.43 13.40 -5.47
C PHE A 50 -7.75 14.72 -4.77
N ARG A 51 -8.95 14.89 -4.26
CA ARG A 51 -9.34 16.09 -3.51
C ARG A 51 -8.52 16.23 -2.23
N VAL A 52 -8.43 15.18 -1.40
CA VAL A 52 -7.84 15.27 -0.07
C VAL A 52 -6.31 15.16 -0.06
N SER A 53 -5.66 14.71 -1.14
CA SER A 53 -4.21 14.55 -1.20
C SER A 53 -3.57 15.36 -2.33
N LYS A 54 -2.34 15.85 -2.08
CA LYS A 54 -1.56 16.58 -3.08
C LYS A 54 -1.00 15.65 -4.15
N ASN A 55 -0.41 14.54 -3.70
CA ASN A 55 0.21 13.52 -4.54
C ASN A 55 -0.36 12.13 -4.23
N GLN A 56 -0.40 11.24 -5.22
CA GLN A 56 -0.94 9.90 -5.10
C GLN A 56 0.01 8.87 -5.71
N ILE A 57 0.11 7.71 -5.05
CA ILE A 57 0.67 6.46 -5.57
C ILE A 57 -0.42 5.40 -5.38
N ILE A 58 -0.91 4.83 -6.47
CA ILE A 58 -2.07 3.93 -6.48
C ILE A 58 -1.64 2.59 -7.07
N TRP A 59 -1.54 1.57 -6.21
CA TRP A 59 -1.27 0.20 -6.65
C TRP A 59 -2.44 -0.33 -7.50
N GLY A 60 -2.12 -1.16 -8.47
CA GLY A 60 -3.14 -1.67 -9.40
C GLY A 60 -3.69 -0.62 -10.36
N GLY A 61 -2.95 0.47 -10.61
CA GLY A 61 -3.41 1.55 -11.47
C GLY A 61 -3.81 1.15 -12.89
N ASN A 62 -3.38 -0.03 -13.34
CA ASN A 62 -3.79 -0.63 -14.61
C ASN A 62 -5.25 -1.18 -14.61
N TYR A 63 -5.90 -1.27 -13.45
CA TYR A 63 -7.29 -1.71 -13.31
C TYR A 63 -8.28 -0.55 -13.21
N PHE A 64 -7.81 0.69 -13.14
CA PHE A 64 -8.62 1.87 -12.85
C PHE A 64 -8.54 2.89 -13.98
N ASP A 65 -9.61 3.68 -14.14
CA ASP A 65 -9.65 4.83 -15.04
C ASP A 65 -8.94 6.02 -14.37
N LEU A 66 -7.61 6.07 -14.52
CA LEU A 66 -6.74 7.10 -13.98
C LEU A 66 -6.18 7.99 -15.10
N PRO A 67 -5.92 9.27 -14.83
CA PRO A 67 -5.33 10.15 -15.83
C PRO A 67 -3.99 9.62 -16.35
N PRO A 68 -3.61 9.90 -17.61
CA PRO A 68 -2.27 9.62 -18.10
C PRO A 68 -1.20 10.22 -17.19
N SER A 69 -0.17 9.45 -16.87
CA SER A 69 0.95 9.92 -16.06
C SER A 69 2.28 9.39 -16.57
N GLN A 70 3.31 10.23 -16.51
CA GLN A 70 4.70 9.83 -16.74
C GLN A 70 5.24 9.02 -15.57
N GLY A 71 4.75 9.27 -14.35
CA GLY A 71 5.24 8.66 -13.12
C GLY A 71 4.57 7.32 -12.84
N PHE A 72 5.38 6.28 -12.61
CA PHE A 72 4.88 5.00 -12.08
C PHE A 72 5.99 4.21 -11.42
N TYR A 73 5.58 3.21 -10.64
CA TYR A 73 6.48 2.29 -9.96
C TYR A 73 6.13 0.84 -10.29
N ILE A 74 7.15 0.00 -10.42
CA ILE A 74 6.99 -1.44 -10.61
C ILE A 74 7.62 -2.16 -9.42
N TRP A 75 6.85 -3.06 -8.81
CA TRP A 75 7.41 -4.07 -7.94
C TRP A 75 7.65 -5.35 -8.73
N ASP A 76 8.90 -5.63 -9.07
CA ASP A 76 9.34 -6.90 -9.64
C ASP A 76 9.44 -7.94 -8.52
N LYS A 77 8.62 -8.99 -8.60
CA LYS A 77 8.47 -10.05 -7.59
C LYS A 77 9.52 -11.14 -7.70
N LYS A 78 10.41 -11.07 -8.68
CA LYS A 78 11.42 -12.11 -8.97
C LYS A 78 10.80 -13.49 -9.12
N GLN A 79 9.66 -13.58 -9.79
CA GLN A 79 8.99 -14.83 -10.09
C GLN A 79 9.44 -15.38 -11.45
N PRO A 80 9.54 -16.72 -11.61
CA PRO A 80 9.82 -17.34 -12.91
C PRO A 80 8.70 -17.06 -13.93
N GLU A 81 9.05 -16.95 -15.20
CA GLU A 81 8.09 -16.68 -16.30
C GLU A 81 7.01 -17.74 -16.45
N ASN A 82 7.34 -18.99 -16.16
CA ASN A 82 6.41 -20.13 -16.23
C ASN A 82 5.46 -20.23 -15.03
N PHE A 83 5.50 -19.27 -14.09
CA PHE A 83 4.64 -19.26 -12.94
C PHE A 83 3.32 -18.54 -13.26
N SER A 84 2.18 -19.11 -12.85
CA SER A 84 0.83 -18.58 -13.20
C SER A 84 0.45 -17.26 -12.53
N LEU A 85 1.29 -16.75 -11.62
CA LEU A 85 1.06 -15.49 -10.91
C LEU A 85 1.82 -14.34 -11.57
N ALA A 86 1.29 -13.12 -11.45
CA ALA A 86 1.90 -11.92 -12.03
C ALA A 86 3.34 -11.73 -11.54
N MET A 87 4.27 -11.55 -12.49
CA MET A 87 5.70 -11.33 -12.22
C MET A 87 5.98 -9.99 -11.55
N CYS A 88 5.10 -9.01 -11.74
CA CYS A 88 5.24 -7.67 -11.16
C CYS A 88 3.89 -7.09 -10.73
N GLU A 89 3.94 -6.03 -9.96
CA GLU A 89 2.80 -5.14 -9.70
C GLU A 89 3.14 -3.72 -10.14
N TYR A 90 2.13 -3.04 -10.67
CA TYR A 90 2.22 -1.69 -11.18
C TYR A 90 1.55 -0.72 -10.20
N ALA A 91 2.20 0.39 -9.91
CA ALA A 91 1.60 1.51 -9.18
C ALA A 91 1.64 2.77 -10.05
N TRP A 92 0.47 3.31 -10.37
CA TRP A 92 0.33 4.62 -10.98
C TRP A 92 0.73 5.72 -10.00
N SER A 93 1.31 6.80 -10.51
CA SER A 93 1.67 7.93 -9.65
C SER A 93 1.29 9.26 -10.31
N SER A 94 0.71 10.19 -9.54
CA SER A 94 0.51 11.58 -9.98
C SER A 94 1.81 12.40 -10.01
N ILE A 95 2.87 11.88 -9.39
CA ILE A 95 4.17 12.54 -9.31
C ILE A 95 4.89 12.39 -10.64
N GLN A 96 5.14 13.50 -11.33
CA GLN A 96 5.78 13.53 -12.65
C GLN A 96 7.29 13.31 -12.55
N LYS A 97 7.69 12.10 -12.11
CA LYS A 97 9.09 11.65 -12.05
C LYS A 97 9.27 10.41 -12.94
N PRO A 98 10.48 10.16 -13.47
CA PRO A 98 10.74 8.95 -14.24
C PRO A 98 10.37 7.68 -13.49
N ALA A 99 9.78 6.73 -14.21
CA ALA A 99 9.40 5.42 -13.68
C ALA A 99 10.56 4.70 -13.01
N LYS A 100 10.27 3.91 -11.98
CA LYS A 100 11.27 3.14 -11.23
C LYS A 100 10.80 1.72 -10.98
N ILE A 101 11.75 0.79 -10.99
CA ILE A 101 11.55 -0.62 -10.63
C ILE A 101 12.22 -0.88 -9.28
N TRP A 102 11.54 -1.62 -8.44
CA TRP A 102 12.07 -2.19 -7.21
C TRP A 102 11.85 -3.69 -7.22
N SER A 103 12.83 -4.46 -6.77
CA SER A 103 12.81 -5.92 -6.88
C SER A 103 12.96 -6.56 -5.51
N LEU A 104 12.00 -7.41 -5.16
CA LEU A 104 12.08 -8.30 -3.99
C LEU A 104 11.15 -9.50 -4.21
N SER A 105 11.67 -10.71 -3.97
CA SER A 105 10.86 -11.92 -4.06
C SER A 105 9.77 -11.96 -2.99
N VAL A 106 8.54 -12.30 -3.39
CA VAL A 106 7.40 -12.52 -2.49
C VAL A 106 7.62 -13.68 -1.52
N MET A 107 8.56 -14.57 -1.83
CA MET A 107 8.90 -15.74 -0.99
C MET A 107 9.68 -15.35 0.28
N LYS A 108 10.25 -14.15 0.35
CA LYS A 108 10.97 -13.67 1.55
C LYS A 108 10.06 -13.37 2.72
N GLU A 109 8.81 -13.04 2.47
CA GLU A 109 7.88 -12.68 3.54
C GLU A 109 7.07 -13.91 3.98
N GLN A 110 7.46 -14.47 5.11
CA GLN A 110 6.74 -15.55 5.79
C GLN A 110 5.67 -14.97 6.72
N ASN A 111 4.65 -15.77 7.06
CA ASN A 111 3.58 -15.42 7.99
C ASN A 111 2.73 -14.20 7.56
N LYS A 112 2.29 -14.20 6.29
CA LYS A 112 1.38 -13.16 5.78
C LYS A 112 0.03 -13.22 6.49
N ILE A 113 -0.41 -12.08 7.03
CA ILE A 113 -1.73 -11.94 7.65
C ILE A 113 -2.81 -11.50 6.66
N HIS A 114 -2.40 -11.05 5.45
CA HIS A 114 -3.28 -10.62 4.37
C HIS A 114 -2.85 -11.25 3.04
N PRO A 115 -3.79 -11.70 2.16
CA PRO A 115 -3.46 -12.42 0.93
C PRO A 115 -2.64 -11.60 -0.08
N THR A 116 -2.80 -10.27 -0.07
CA THR A 116 -2.08 -9.33 -0.94
C THR A 116 -1.03 -8.51 -0.19
N GLN A 117 -0.59 -8.99 0.98
CA GLN A 117 0.39 -8.27 1.80
C GLN A 117 1.64 -7.89 0.99
N LYS A 118 1.95 -6.61 0.97
CA LYS A 118 3.17 -6.06 0.36
C LYS A 118 4.31 -5.99 1.38
N PRO A 119 5.58 -6.11 0.95
CA PRO A 119 6.75 -5.98 1.82
C PRO A 119 6.84 -4.61 2.49
N ILE A 120 7.34 -4.57 3.72
CA ILE A 120 7.60 -3.32 4.44
C ILE A 120 8.64 -2.50 3.68
N GLU A 121 9.70 -3.14 3.19
CA GLU A 121 10.80 -2.54 2.46
C GLU A 121 10.35 -1.86 1.16
N LEU A 122 9.28 -2.35 0.53
CA LEU A 122 8.67 -1.70 -0.64
C LEU A 122 8.11 -0.32 -0.27
N TYR A 123 7.40 -0.24 0.87
CA TYR A 123 6.88 1.03 1.36
C TYR A 123 7.98 1.96 1.86
N GLU A 124 9.03 1.44 2.52
CA GLU A 124 10.20 2.25 2.88
C GLU A 124 10.82 2.89 1.63
N TRP A 125 11.02 2.08 0.58
CA TRP A 125 11.58 2.55 -0.68
C TRP A 125 10.71 3.63 -1.35
N LEU A 126 9.38 3.47 -1.37
CA LEU A 126 8.46 4.46 -1.93
C LEU A 126 8.45 5.76 -1.13
N ILE A 127 8.37 5.65 0.20
CA ILE A 127 8.31 6.80 1.11
C ILE A 127 9.60 7.62 1.04
N MET A 128 10.76 6.97 1.11
CA MET A 128 12.06 7.64 1.03
C MET A 128 12.29 8.40 -0.29
N ARG A 129 11.58 8.03 -1.35
CA ARG A 129 11.67 8.70 -2.67
C ARG A 129 10.69 9.86 -2.83
N ASN A 130 9.61 9.88 -2.09
CA ASN A 130 8.46 10.72 -2.40
C ASN A 130 7.95 11.53 -1.21
N ALA A 131 8.39 11.24 0.01
CA ALA A 131 7.99 11.99 1.18
C ALA A 131 9.13 12.88 1.70
N GLU A 132 8.74 14.01 2.25
CA GLU A 132 9.62 14.96 2.92
C GLU A 132 9.28 15.05 4.40
N LYS A 133 10.15 15.67 5.18
CA LYS A 133 9.97 15.85 6.61
C LYS A 133 8.62 16.52 6.94
N GLY A 134 7.88 15.92 7.85
CA GLY A 134 6.59 16.41 8.32
C GLY A 134 5.40 16.07 7.44
N TYR A 135 5.59 15.36 6.33
CA TYR A 135 4.48 14.96 5.44
C TYR A 135 3.39 14.19 6.19
N LYS A 136 2.15 14.46 5.80
CA LYS A 136 0.96 13.71 6.20
C LYS A 136 0.65 12.68 5.12
N ILE A 137 0.72 11.41 5.47
CA ILE A 137 0.54 10.28 4.56
C ILE A 137 -0.81 9.62 4.84
N LEU A 138 -1.55 9.29 3.77
CA LEU A 138 -2.84 8.60 3.80
C LEU A 138 -2.72 7.23 3.15
N ASP A 139 -3.29 6.21 3.82
CA ASP A 139 -3.65 4.93 3.20
C ASP A 139 -5.10 4.60 3.53
N THR A 140 -5.93 4.42 2.51
CA THR A 140 -7.36 4.12 2.65
C THR A 140 -7.68 2.62 2.69
N HIS A 141 -6.68 1.77 2.45
CA HIS A 141 -6.82 0.30 2.41
C HIS A 141 -5.64 -0.35 3.13
N LEU A 142 -5.55 -0.14 4.44
CA LEU A 142 -4.41 -0.48 5.29
C LEU A 142 -3.97 -1.95 5.19
N GLY A 143 -4.93 -2.87 5.03
CA GLY A 143 -4.69 -4.30 4.89
C GLY A 143 -3.82 -4.87 6.00
N SER A 144 -2.59 -5.23 5.68
CA SER A 144 -1.64 -5.80 6.66
C SER A 144 -0.90 -4.79 7.53
N GLY A 145 -1.05 -3.48 7.28
CA GLY A 145 -0.35 -2.42 8.00
C GLY A 145 1.13 -2.24 7.64
N SER A 146 1.61 -2.82 6.53
CA SER A 146 3.03 -2.72 6.14
C SER A 146 3.50 -1.28 5.99
N ILE A 147 2.68 -0.39 5.44
CA ILE A 147 3.01 1.04 5.32
C ILE A 147 3.16 1.73 6.67
N ALA A 148 2.31 1.41 7.66
CA ALA A 148 2.40 1.99 9.00
C ALA A 148 3.72 1.60 9.69
N ILE A 149 4.15 0.34 9.52
CA ILE A 149 5.43 -0.15 10.04
C ILE A 149 6.61 0.55 9.34
N ALA A 150 6.56 0.69 8.02
CA ALA A 150 7.58 1.39 7.25
C ALA A 150 7.74 2.85 7.70
N ILE A 151 6.64 3.56 7.96
CA ILE A 151 6.66 4.94 8.45
C ILE A 151 7.29 5.02 9.85
N ASP A 152 6.96 4.10 10.76
CA ASP A 152 7.57 4.06 12.09
C ASP A 152 9.10 3.84 11.99
N ILE A 153 9.54 2.88 11.17
CA ILE A 153 10.97 2.62 10.91
C ILE A 153 11.67 3.88 10.38
N ILE A 154 11.10 4.52 9.35
CA ILE A 154 11.65 5.73 8.75
C ILE A 154 11.72 6.86 9.76
N ASN A 155 10.65 7.09 10.54
CA ASN A 155 10.63 8.12 11.55
C ASN A 155 11.72 7.91 12.62
N LYS A 156 11.96 6.67 13.02
CA LYS A 156 13.02 6.33 13.99
C LYS A 156 14.42 6.50 13.40
N ARG A 157 14.64 6.06 12.17
CA ARG A 157 15.94 6.06 11.49
C ARG A 157 16.31 7.43 10.94
N GLU A 158 15.40 8.06 10.18
CA GLU A 158 15.68 9.26 9.39
C GLU A 158 15.15 10.56 10.03
N LYS A 159 14.39 10.47 11.14
CA LYS A 159 13.80 11.62 11.86
C LYS A 159 12.91 12.51 10.97
N LEU A 160 12.18 11.91 10.05
CA LEU A 160 11.32 12.64 9.11
C LEU A 160 10.04 13.18 9.75
N ASN A 161 9.63 12.69 10.92
CA ASN A 161 8.40 13.10 11.61
C ASN A 161 7.15 13.01 10.72
N LEU A 162 7.06 11.93 9.94
CA LEU A 162 5.91 11.66 9.09
C LEU A 162 4.68 11.37 9.95
N GLN A 163 3.55 11.96 9.58
CA GLN A 163 2.25 11.68 10.16
C GLN A 163 1.51 10.68 9.28
N PHE A 164 0.79 9.73 9.88
CA PHE A 164 0.11 8.69 9.12
C PHE A 164 -1.34 8.52 9.55
N ILE A 165 -2.21 8.37 8.57
CA ILE A 165 -3.59 7.95 8.75
C ILE A 165 -3.85 6.77 7.83
N GLY A 166 -4.16 5.62 8.44
CA GLY A 166 -4.57 4.40 7.76
C GLY A 166 -6.04 4.08 8.06
N CYS A 167 -6.74 3.53 7.07
CA CYS A 167 -8.10 3.04 7.24
C CYS A 167 -8.17 1.57 6.80
N GLU A 168 -8.88 0.76 7.59
CA GLU A 168 -9.24 -0.62 7.26
C GLU A 168 -10.71 -0.84 7.59
N LEU A 169 -11.44 -1.36 6.64
CA LEU A 169 -12.88 -1.57 6.77
C LEU A 169 -13.21 -2.93 7.40
N ASP A 170 -12.39 -3.92 7.11
CA ASP A 170 -12.55 -5.26 7.64
C ASP A 170 -11.97 -5.37 9.06
N THR A 171 -12.84 -5.61 10.05
CA THR A 171 -12.46 -5.66 11.45
C THR A 171 -11.42 -6.75 11.76
N ASP A 172 -11.47 -7.91 11.10
CA ASP A 172 -10.48 -8.99 11.31
C ASP A 172 -9.10 -8.56 10.81
N TYR A 173 -9.04 -7.93 9.62
CA TYR A 173 -7.78 -7.42 9.08
C TYR A 173 -7.27 -6.23 9.90
N TYR A 174 -8.16 -5.35 10.33
CA TYR A 174 -7.81 -4.24 11.23
C TYR A 174 -7.13 -4.74 12.51
N ASN A 175 -7.76 -5.69 13.22
CA ASN A 175 -7.20 -6.23 14.47
C ASN A 175 -5.84 -6.89 14.25
N LYS A 176 -5.70 -7.73 13.21
CA LYS A 176 -4.42 -8.36 12.85
C LYS A 176 -3.34 -7.35 12.45
N ALA A 177 -3.72 -6.29 11.72
CA ALA A 177 -2.80 -5.22 11.36
C ALA A 177 -2.29 -4.49 12.60
N ILE A 178 -3.17 -4.14 13.55
CA ILE A 178 -2.78 -3.49 14.81
C ILE A 178 -1.84 -4.38 15.64
N GLU A 179 -2.12 -5.67 15.76
CA GLU A 179 -1.23 -6.62 16.45
C GLU A 179 0.15 -6.68 15.77
N ARG A 180 0.16 -6.79 14.43
CA ARG A 180 1.40 -6.83 13.64
C ARG A 180 2.20 -5.53 13.78
N ILE A 181 1.55 -4.36 13.68
CA ILE A 181 2.18 -3.07 13.88
C ILE A 181 2.81 -3.01 15.27
N LYS A 182 2.07 -3.31 16.32
CA LYS A 182 2.58 -3.32 17.69
C LYS A 182 3.79 -4.24 17.83
N SER A 183 3.71 -5.49 17.36
CA SER A 183 4.81 -6.45 17.47
C SER A 183 6.09 -6.01 16.75
N LYS A 184 5.95 -5.34 15.60
CA LYS A 184 7.10 -4.88 14.79
C LYS A 184 7.68 -3.53 15.28
N THR A 185 6.88 -2.69 15.93
CA THR A 185 7.31 -1.36 16.38
C THR A 185 7.81 -1.35 17.83
N ILE A 186 7.28 -2.23 18.71
CA ILE A 186 7.69 -2.33 20.12
C ILE A 186 9.03 -3.08 20.28
N THR A 187 9.28 -4.12 19.47
CA THR A 187 10.47 -4.99 19.62
C THR A 187 11.82 -4.24 19.42
N GLN A 188 11.80 -3.03 18.88
CA GLN A 188 13.03 -2.21 18.72
C GLN A 188 13.50 -1.49 19.99
N TYR A 189 12.79 -1.59 21.11
CA TYR A 189 13.16 -0.94 22.38
C TYR A 189 13.83 -1.88 23.39
N LEU A 190 14.06 -3.15 23.04
CA LEU A 190 14.58 -4.14 23.98
C LEU A 190 16.07 -4.52 23.73
N PHE A 191 16.78 -3.74 22.89
CA PHE A 191 18.23 -3.93 22.67
C PHE A 191 18.94 -2.59 22.49
#